data_2aaed561cf270e4bc16e8bfd8553a8bc
#
_entry.id   2aaed561cf270e4bc16e8bfd8553a8bc
#
_cell.length_a   1.000
_cell.length_b   1.000
_cell.length_c   1.000
_cell.angle_alpha   90.00
_cell.angle_beta   90.00
_cell.angle_gamma   90.00
#
_symmetry.space_group_name_H-M   'P 1'
#
loop_
_entity.id
_entity.type
_entity.pdbx_description
1 polymer ?
#
loop_
_entity_poly.entity_id
_entity_poly.type
_entity_poly.pdbx_seq_one_letter_code
_entity_poly.pdbx_strand_id
1 'polypeptide(L)'
;MAERKRIYLCLAHMSEDGMEQKYVKEAFDTNWVVPLGPNVNGFEKDLEQFTVQSSESIVRPHLEKKRVVALSSGTAAVHLGLLNCGVKPGDEVIVQSFTFCASTHPVTYLGATPVLVDSEPDTWNIDPELLEAAIKDRIEKTGRKPAAIVPVALYGMPYKADRIMEIANKYGIPVVEDAAEGFGSKYKGQVLGTFGKYGVLSFNGNKMITTSGGGALITANDDEWREIMMYATQYRESYPYYQHEKIGYNYRMSNVCAGIGRGQMTVVNDHLAHHKHVQKMYEELLADVPGVHVHSQPNLTPVPSPTGEGSVPVYDSNYWLCTITIDEDVKVRGQEDAYKTIVKGAVGGAAGVIHVADSATTDCQPNDNVEAMRVALDKANIEARPVWKPMHKQPVYLRGKRKEEREADYSVVTSETSVSYVNGVSEAIFKIGMCLPAGPYVSDDDVKYIVENIKANIIE
;
A
#
# COMPACT_ATOMS: atom_id res chain seq x y z
N MET A 1 5.67 38.63 2.75
CA MET A 1 5.72 37.40 3.56
C MET A 1 6.70 36.44 2.88
N ALA A 2 7.59 35.78 3.62
CA ALA A 2 8.45 34.77 3.00
C ALA A 2 7.56 33.67 2.43
N GLU A 3 7.85 33.22 1.24
CA GLU A 3 7.12 32.14 0.57
C GLU A 3 7.25 30.86 1.41
N ARG A 4 6.10 30.28 1.85
CA ARG A 4 6.11 29.06 2.66
C ARG A 4 6.69 27.91 1.83
N LYS A 5 7.61 27.14 2.41
CA LYS A 5 8.12 25.93 1.77
C LYS A 5 6.98 24.96 1.49
N ARG A 6 7.12 24.18 0.40
CA ARG A 6 6.13 23.17 0.05
C ARG A 6 6.01 22.11 1.12
N ILE A 7 4.77 21.87 1.55
CA ILE A 7 4.41 20.76 2.44
C ILE A 7 4.08 19.58 1.54
N TYR A 8 4.93 18.55 1.56
CA TYR A 8 4.74 17.35 0.76
C TYR A 8 3.81 16.36 1.46
N LEU A 9 3.15 15.50 0.66
CA LEU A 9 2.18 14.53 1.14
C LEU A 9 2.80 13.53 2.13
N CYS A 10 3.91 12.91 1.74
CA CYS A 10 4.76 12.07 2.59
C CYS A 10 6.14 11.97 1.94
N LEU A 11 7.15 12.41 2.64
CA LEU A 11 8.55 12.19 2.30
C LEU A 11 9.23 11.51 3.47
N ALA A 12 10.26 10.72 3.16
CA ALA A 12 11.11 10.16 4.18
C ALA A 12 11.84 11.26 4.96
N HIS A 13 12.01 11.04 6.25
CA HIS A 13 12.82 11.87 7.13
C HIS A 13 14.01 11.05 7.63
N MET A 14 15.20 11.63 7.53
CA MET A 14 16.42 10.96 8.00
C MET A 14 16.57 11.10 9.52
N SER A 15 17.27 10.15 10.14
CA SER A 15 17.59 10.22 11.56
C SER A 15 18.46 11.45 11.87
N GLU A 16 18.20 12.11 13.00
CA GLU A 16 18.94 13.30 13.40
C GLU A 16 20.42 12.98 13.74
N ASP A 17 20.70 11.78 14.18
CA ASP A 17 22.04 11.29 14.53
C ASP A 17 22.84 10.77 13.32
N GLY A 18 22.28 10.81 12.12
CA GLY A 18 22.96 10.47 10.86
C GLY A 18 23.27 8.99 10.67
N MET A 19 22.45 8.10 11.23
CA MET A 19 22.70 6.65 11.14
C MET A 19 22.67 6.13 9.70
N GLU A 20 21.83 6.70 8.82
CA GLU A 20 21.81 6.35 7.40
C GLU A 20 23.14 6.63 6.72
N GLN A 21 23.68 7.84 6.94
CA GLN A 21 24.97 8.25 6.38
C GLN A 21 26.10 7.37 6.91
N LYS A 22 26.05 6.98 8.19
CA LYS A 22 27.03 6.09 8.80
C LYS A 22 27.07 4.74 8.11
N TYR A 23 25.92 4.06 7.96
CA TYR A 23 25.85 2.75 7.32
C TYR A 23 26.18 2.80 5.81
N VAL A 24 25.79 3.88 5.12
CA VAL A 24 26.17 4.09 3.72
C VAL A 24 27.67 4.30 3.60
N LYS A 25 28.28 5.15 4.46
CA LYS A 25 29.72 5.36 4.47
C LYS A 25 30.47 4.06 4.73
N GLU A 26 30.01 3.24 5.67
CA GLU A 26 30.61 1.94 5.98
C GLU A 26 30.62 1.00 4.77
N ALA A 27 29.54 1.00 3.96
CA ALA A 27 29.50 0.24 2.71
C ALA A 27 30.57 0.71 1.71
N PHE A 28 30.83 2.01 1.59
CA PHE A 28 31.88 2.56 0.73
C PHE A 28 33.27 2.28 1.29
N ASP A 29 33.50 2.50 2.58
CA ASP A 29 34.80 2.30 3.23
C ASP A 29 35.27 0.83 3.13
N THR A 30 34.33 -0.11 3.16
CA THR A 30 34.60 -1.54 3.09
C THR A 30 34.41 -2.14 1.68
N ASN A 31 34.10 -1.30 0.70
CA ASN A 31 33.87 -1.66 -0.70
C ASN A 31 32.70 -2.67 -0.92
N TRP A 32 31.72 -2.69 -0.03
CA TRP A 32 30.48 -3.48 -0.16
C TRP A 32 29.40 -2.71 -0.93
N VAL A 33 29.72 -2.24 -2.15
CA VAL A 33 28.78 -1.50 -3.04
C VAL A 33 28.21 -2.47 -4.08
N VAL A 34 27.48 -3.46 -3.61
CA VAL A 34 26.92 -4.60 -4.37
C VAL A 34 25.56 -5.04 -3.79
N PRO A 35 24.75 -5.89 -4.47
CA PRO A 35 23.46 -6.32 -3.95
C PRO A 35 23.57 -7.48 -2.92
N LEU A 36 24.56 -7.44 -2.08
CA LEU A 36 24.81 -8.33 -0.94
C LEU A 36 25.75 -7.63 0.04
N GLY A 37 25.79 -8.09 1.29
CA GLY A 37 26.74 -7.55 2.26
C GLY A 37 26.15 -7.33 3.66
N PRO A 38 26.96 -6.77 4.59
CA PRO A 38 26.59 -6.65 6.00
C PRO A 38 25.30 -5.85 6.24
N ASN A 39 25.06 -4.78 5.46
CA ASN A 39 23.87 -3.97 5.63
C ASN A 39 22.60 -4.70 5.18
N VAL A 40 22.65 -5.44 4.06
CA VAL A 40 21.50 -6.24 3.62
C VAL A 40 21.12 -7.28 4.67
N ASN A 41 22.13 -8.01 5.17
CA ASN A 41 21.93 -9.03 6.20
C ASN A 41 21.45 -8.42 7.53
N GLY A 42 21.99 -7.25 7.89
CA GLY A 42 21.55 -6.49 9.07
C GLY A 42 20.12 -6.00 8.94
N PHE A 43 19.76 -5.40 7.81
CA PHE A 43 18.43 -4.88 7.57
C PHE A 43 17.35 -5.98 7.58
N GLU A 44 17.64 -7.15 7.01
CA GLU A 44 16.73 -8.30 7.08
C GLU A 44 16.47 -8.72 8.54
N LYS A 45 17.50 -8.74 9.38
CA LYS A 45 17.36 -9.03 10.81
C LYS A 45 16.59 -7.94 11.56
N ASP A 46 16.87 -6.67 11.25
CA ASP A 46 16.16 -5.52 11.85
C ASP A 46 14.65 -5.62 11.51
N LEU A 47 14.32 -5.98 10.26
CA LEU A 47 12.94 -6.20 9.82
C LEU A 47 12.31 -7.43 10.47
N GLU A 48 13.01 -8.56 10.57
CA GLU A 48 12.55 -9.76 11.30
C GLU A 48 12.21 -9.42 12.75
N GLN A 49 13.10 -8.70 13.42
CA GLN A 49 12.88 -8.27 14.81
C GLN A 49 11.66 -7.36 14.94
N PHE A 50 11.50 -6.41 14.04
CA PHE A 50 10.40 -5.46 14.11
C PHE A 50 9.04 -6.08 13.74
N THR A 51 8.98 -6.95 12.73
CA THR A 51 7.71 -7.50 12.23
C THR A 51 7.35 -8.82 12.88
N VAL A 52 8.24 -9.79 12.81
CA VAL A 52 7.98 -11.18 13.23
C VAL A 52 8.05 -11.31 14.74
N GLN A 53 9.15 -10.86 15.36
CA GLN A 53 9.36 -11.00 16.80
C GLN A 53 8.41 -10.11 17.61
N SER A 54 8.06 -8.91 17.13
CA SER A 54 7.02 -8.09 17.77
C SER A 54 5.63 -8.76 17.74
N SER A 55 5.44 -9.73 16.83
CA SER A 55 4.24 -10.58 16.78
C SER A 55 4.40 -11.90 17.54
N GLU A 56 5.62 -12.32 17.87
CA GLU A 56 5.96 -13.59 18.56
C GLU A 56 5.69 -13.56 20.07
N SER A 57 5.63 -12.38 20.66
CA SER A 57 5.08 -12.22 22.00
C SER A 57 3.62 -12.72 22.07
N ILE A 58 3.04 -12.98 20.92
CA ILE A 58 1.83 -13.73 20.70
C ILE A 58 2.22 -15.19 20.47
N VAL A 59 1.85 -16.10 21.36
CA VAL A 59 2.11 -17.55 21.26
C VAL A 59 1.51 -18.11 19.96
N ARG A 60 2.23 -17.95 18.85
CA ARG A 60 1.86 -18.46 17.53
C ARG A 60 3.05 -19.18 16.89
N PRO A 61 3.21 -20.50 17.09
CA PRO A 61 4.39 -21.27 16.64
C PRO A 61 4.71 -21.16 15.15
N HIS A 62 3.72 -20.79 14.30
CA HIS A 62 3.96 -20.63 12.86
C HIS A 62 4.72 -19.35 12.51
N LEU A 63 4.75 -18.34 13.41
CA LEU A 63 5.50 -17.10 13.17
C LEU A 63 7.00 -17.29 13.38
N GLU A 64 7.41 -18.17 14.29
CA GLU A 64 8.81 -18.44 14.61
C GLU A 64 9.65 -18.87 13.38
N LYS A 65 8.99 -19.34 12.32
CA LYS A 65 9.64 -19.82 11.10
C LYS A 65 9.74 -18.77 10.01
N LYS A 66 9.06 -17.63 10.18
CA LYS A 66 9.06 -16.58 9.17
C LYS A 66 10.40 -15.86 9.11
N ARG A 67 10.85 -15.60 7.88
CA ARG A 67 12.10 -14.90 7.58
C ARG A 67 11.82 -13.77 6.60
N VAL A 68 12.73 -12.84 6.47
CA VAL A 68 12.62 -11.68 5.56
C VAL A 68 13.69 -11.74 4.48
N VAL A 69 13.31 -11.43 3.24
CA VAL A 69 14.21 -11.21 2.11
C VAL A 69 14.09 -9.76 1.65
N ALA A 70 15.16 -8.99 1.75
CA ALA A 70 15.21 -7.62 1.27
C ALA A 70 15.35 -7.58 -0.27
N LEU A 71 14.48 -6.82 -0.92
CA LEU A 71 14.29 -6.77 -2.37
C LEU A 71 14.38 -5.34 -2.92
N SER A 72 14.49 -5.22 -4.24
CA SER A 72 14.62 -3.93 -4.94
C SER A 72 13.37 -3.07 -4.92
N SER A 73 12.19 -3.63 -4.63
CA SER A 73 10.91 -2.89 -4.51
C SER A 73 9.83 -3.76 -3.88
N GLY A 74 8.75 -3.12 -3.38
CA GLY A 74 7.52 -3.82 -2.98
C GLY A 74 6.87 -4.56 -4.15
N THR A 75 6.90 -4.00 -5.36
CA THR A 75 6.39 -4.66 -6.57
C THR A 75 7.13 -5.98 -6.86
N ALA A 76 8.46 -6.01 -6.67
CA ALA A 76 9.25 -7.23 -6.78
C ALA A 76 8.86 -8.26 -5.70
N ALA A 77 8.51 -7.79 -4.50
CA ALA A 77 8.05 -8.66 -3.42
C ALA A 77 6.68 -9.28 -3.73
N VAL A 78 5.70 -8.51 -4.24
CA VAL A 78 4.41 -9.06 -4.71
C VAL A 78 4.63 -10.10 -5.80
N HIS A 79 5.48 -9.78 -6.80
CA HIS A 79 5.78 -10.68 -7.90
C HIS A 79 6.35 -12.02 -7.43
N LEU A 80 7.38 -11.99 -6.59
CA LEU A 80 8.00 -13.23 -6.07
C LEU A 80 7.06 -13.99 -5.12
N GLY A 81 6.25 -13.30 -4.30
CA GLY A 81 5.24 -13.94 -3.46
C GLY A 81 4.21 -14.72 -4.28
N LEU A 82 3.68 -14.10 -5.35
CA LEU A 82 2.73 -14.75 -6.27
C LEU A 82 3.39 -15.90 -7.06
N LEU A 83 4.59 -15.70 -7.57
CA LEU A 83 5.34 -16.73 -8.27
C LEU A 83 5.53 -17.97 -7.38
N ASN A 84 5.89 -17.75 -6.12
CA ASN A 84 6.12 -18.84 -5.16
C ASN A 84 4.82 -19.42 -4.56
N CYS A 85 3.68 -18.79 -4.76
CA CYS A 85 2.35 -19.40 -4.59
C CYS A 85 2.00 -20.36 -5.74
N GLY A 86 2.83 -20.43 -6.78
CA GLY A 86 2.62 -21.28 -7.96
C GLY A 86 1.72 -20.64 -9.02
N VAL A 87 1.53 -19.34 -8.98
CA VAL A 87 0.78 -18.59 -10.00
C VAL A 87 1.49 -18.69 -11.35
N LYS A 88 0.75 -19.04 -12.38
CA LYS A 88 1.24 -19.27 -13.75
C LYS A 88 0.26 -18.74 -14.78
N PRO A 89 0.67 -18.64 -16.06
CA PRO A 89 -0.20 -18.18 -17.12
C PRO A 89 -1.56 -18.91 -17.16
N GLY A 90 -2.63 -18.15 -17.27
CA GLY A 90 -4.01 -18.63 -17.29
C GLY A 90 -4.63 -18.92 -15.92
N ASP A 91 -3.92 -18.69 -14.82
CA ASP A 91 -4.51 -18.71 -13.48
C ASP A 91 -5.24 -17.40 -13.19
N GLU A 92 -6.04 -17.40 -12.12
CA GLU A 92 -6.70 -16.22 -11.57
C GLU A 92 -6.14 -15.92 -10.18
N VAL A 93 -5.96 -14.63 -9.88
CA VAL A 93 -5.53 -14.13 -8.57
C VAL A 93 -6.51 -13.07 -8.10
N ILE A 94 -7.08 -13.27 -6.91
CA ILE A 94 -7.94 -12.25 -6.31
C ILE A 94 -7.09 -11.14 -5.71
N VAL A 95 -7.42 -9.87 -6.05
CA VAL A 95 -6.73 -8.68 -5.56
C VAL A 95 -7.76 -7.66 -5.09
N GLN A 96 -7.50 -7.00 -3.98
CA GLN A 96 -8.26 -5.80 -3.58
C GLN A 96 -8.25 -4.77 -4.71
N SER A 97 -9.41 -4.26 -5.07
CA SER A 97 -9.53 -3.31 -6.18
C SER A 97 -9.11 -1.90 -5.78
N PHE A 98 -9.43 -1.47 -4.56
CA PHE A 98 -9.05 -0.17 -4.06
C PHE A 98 -7.61 -0.23 -3.53
N THR A 99 -6.65 -0.04 -4.43
CA THR A 99 -5.22 -0.15 -4.13
C THR A 99 -4.37 0.60 -5.16
N PHE A 100 -3.07 0.73 -4.85
CA PHE A 100 -2.06 1.12 -5.82
C PHE A 100 -1.80 -0.02 -6.82
N CYS A 101 -1.44 0.32 -8.04
CA CYS A 101 -1.27 -0.66 -9.13
C CYS A 101 -0.23 -1.77 -8.87
N ALA A 102 0.70 -1.55 -7.93
CA ALA A 102 1.74 -2.53 -7.61
C ALA A 102 1.22 -3.83 -6.98
N SER A 103 0.01 -3.81 -6.37
CA SER A 103 -0.65 -5.03 -5.88
C SER A 103 -1.19 -5.90 -7.03
N THR A 104 -1.57 -5.28 -8.16
CA THR A 104 -2.29 -5.94 -9.25
C THR A 104 -1.42 -6.26 -10.46
N HIS A 105 -0.52 -5.34 -10.87
CA HIS A 105 0.31 -5.51 -12.07
C HIS A 105 1.15 -6.79 -12.04
N PRO A 106 1.75 -7.24 -10.92
CA PRO A 106 2.51 -8.48 -10.87
C PRO A 106 1.72 -9.74 -11.23
N VAL A 107 0.38 -9.73 -11.06
CA VAL A 107 -0.49 -10.82 -11.55
C VAL A 107 -0.37 -10.94 -13.07
N THR A 108 -0.40 -9.79 -13.76
CA THR A 108 -0.28 -9.78 -15.23
C THR A 108 1.14 -10.11 -15.72
N TYR A 109 2.19 -9.81 -14.91
CA TYR A 109 3.56 -10.23 -15.24
C TYR A 109 3.70 -11.75 -15.33
N LEU A 110 2.91 -12.48 -14.54
CA LEU A 110 2.87 -13.94 -14.53
C LEU A 110 1.91 -14.53 -15.58
N GLY A 111 1.29 -13.69 -16.43
CA GLY A 111 0.30 -14.13 -17.42
C GLY A 111 -1.01 -14.61 -16.78
N ALA A 112 -1.26 -14.26 -15.52
CA ALA A 112 -2.49 -14.55 -14.80
C ALA A 112 -3.49 -13.41 -14.94
N THR A 113 -4.76 -13.70 -14.65
CA THR A 113 -5.86 -12.73 -14.70
C THR A 113 -6.17 -12.21 -13.30
N PRO A 114 -6.12 -10.90 -13.04
CA PRO A 114 -6.57 -10.35 -11.79
C PRO A 114 -8.10 -10.41 -11.67
N VAL A 115 -8.56 -10.92 -10.53
CA VAL A 115 -9.95 -10.90 -10.08
C VAL A 115 -10.07 -9.80 -9.04
N LEU A 116 -10.62 -8.66 -9.42
CA LEU A 116 -10.65 -7.45 -8.60
C LEU A 116 -11.89 -7.47 -7.70
N VAL A 117 -11.67 -7.40 -6.40
CA VAL A 117 -12.73 -7.39 -5.38
C VAL A 117 -12.78 -6.03 -4.70
N ASP A 118 -13.98 -5.47 -4.61
CA ASP A 118 -14.23 -4.14 -4.04
C ASP A 118 -14.11 -4.13 -2.52
N SER A 119 -14.31 -2.98 -1.93
CA SER A 119 -14.03 -2.64 -0.53
C SER A 119 -15.28 -2.72 0.36
N GLU A 120 -15.06 -2.87 1.65
CA GLU A 120 -16.04 -2.61 2.67
C GLU A 120 -15.86 -1.19 3.26
N PRO A 121 -16.94 -0.58 3.80
CA PRO A 121 -16.93 0.85 4.11
C PRO A 121 -16.14 1.24 5.37
N ASP A 122 -15.89 0.32 6.31
CA ASP A 122 -15.31 0.67 7.61
C ASP A 122 -13.80 0.95 7.52
N THR A 123 -13.07 0.08 6.81
CA THR A 123 -11.60 0.16 6.68
C THR A 123 -11.15 0.53 5.27
N TRP A 124 -12.08 0.58 4.31
CA TRP A 124 -11.84 0.77 2.87
C TRP A 124 -11.05 -0.37 2.21
N ASN A 125 -10.79 -1.44 2.95
CA ASN A 125 -10.07 -2.60 2.47
C ASN A 125 -11.03 -3.64 1.88
N ILE A 126 -10.46 -4.74 1.35
CA ILE A 126 -11.22 -5.80 0.68
C ILE A 126 -12.42 -6.27 1.51
N ASP A 127 -13.60 -6.34 0.87
CA ASP A 127 -14.83 -6.84 1.48
C ASP A 127 -14.76 -8.37 1.62
N PRO A 128 -14.81 -8.94 2.85
CA PRO A 128 -14.75 -10.38 3.07
C PRO A 128 -15.91 -11.15 2.43
N GLU A 129 -17.12 -10.59 2.47
CA GLU A 129 -18.32 -11.26 1.93
C GLU A 129 -18.26 -11.31 0.41
N LEU A 130 -17.83 -10.22 -0.21
CA LEU A 130 -17.61 -10.14 -1.65
C LEU A 130 -16.44 -11.01 -2.12
N LEU A 131 -15.38 -11.13 -1.29
CA LEU A 131 -14.27 -12.06 -1.52
C LEU A 131 -14.78 -13.50 -1.60
N GLU A 132 -15.59 -13.94 -0.61
CA GLU A 132 -16.10 -15.31 -0.61
C GLU A 132 -17.05 -15.56 -1.78
N ALA A 133 -17.89 -14.58 -2.13
CA ALA A 133 -18.75 -14.65 -3.30
C ALA A 133 -17.95 -14.80 -4.60
N ALA A 134 -16.88 -14.01 -4.75
CA ALA A 134 -15.97 -14.10 -5.90
C ALA A 134 -15.31 -15.48 -6.00
N ILE A 135 -14.81 -16.03 -4.91
CA ILE A 135 -14.22 -17.38 -4.90
C ILE A 135 -15.22 -18.44 -5.39
N LYS A 136 -16.44 -18.43 -4.86
CA LYS A 136 -17.50 -19.39 -5.24
C LYS A 136 -17.84 -19.29 -6.73
N ASP A 137 -18.06 -18.07 -7.22
CA ASP A 137 -18.39 -17.82 -8.62
C ASP A 137 -17.25 -18.23 -9.56
N ARG A 138 -15.99 -17.94 -9.19
CA ARG A 138 -14.83 -18.37 -10.03
C ARG A 138 -14.70 -19.88 -10.08
N ILE A 139 -14.86 -20.57 -8.95
CA ILE A 139 -14.84 -22.05 -8.92
C ILE A 139 -15.96 -22.62 -9.80
N GLU A 140 -17.18 -22.07 -9.71
CA GLU A 140 -18.32 -22.52 -10.54
C GLU A 140 -18.06 -22.31 -12.03
N LYS A 141 -17.57 -21.11 -12.42
CA LYS A 141 -17.36 -20.75 -13.83
C LYS A 141 -16.12 -21.37 -14.47
N THR A 142 -15.05 -21.56 -13.71
CA THR A 142 -13.76 -22.01 -14.26
C THR A 142 -13.43 -23.46 -13.92
N GLY A 143 -14.12 -24.07 -12.97
CA GLY A 143 -13.79 -25.38 -12.40
C GLY A 143 -12.51 -25.36 -11.54
N ARG A 144 -11.92 -24.20 -11.29
CA ARG A 144 -10.65 -24.03 -10.56
C ARG A 144 -10.78 -22.92 -9.51
N LYS A 145 -10.11 -23.11 -8.36
CA LYS A 145 -10.00 -22.03 -7.37
C LYS A 145 -8.95 -21.02 -7.81
N PRO A 146 -9.09 -19.74 -7.43
CA PRO A 146 -8.02 -18.75 -7.58
C PRO A 146 -6.70 -19.23 -6.96
N ALA A 147 -5.57 -18.88 -7.58
CA ALA A 147 -4.25 -19.33 -7.17
C ALA A 147 -3.71 -18.61 -5.93
N ALA A 148 -4.14 -17.37 -5.70
CA ALA A 148 -3.79 -16.57 -4.53
C ALA A 148 -4.83 -15.49 -4.26
N ILE A 149 -4.76 -14.91 -3.04
CA ILE A 149 -5.50 -13.72 -2.61
C ILE A 149 -4.49 -12.66 -2.19
N VAL A 150 -4.67 -11.41 -2.63
CA VAL A 150 -3.85 -10.24 -2.27
C VAL A 150 -4.71 -9.18 -1.57
N PRO A 151 -4.90 -9.27 -0.24
CA PRO A 151 -5.47 -8.17 0.54
C PRO A 151 -4.41 -7.07 0.70
N VAL A 152 -4.86 -5.83 0.87
CA VAL A 152 -3.98 -4.66 1.01
C VAL A 152 -4.30 -3.93 2.31
N ALA A 153 -3.28 -3.36 2.94
CA ALA A 153 -3.43 -2.44 4.06
C ALA A 153 -3.46 -0.99 3.54
N LEU A 154 -4.59 -0.60 2.94
CA LEU A 154 -4.73 0.68 2.24
C LEU A 154 -4.50 1.87 3.19
N TYR A 155 -3.59 2.78 2.81
CA TYR A 155 -3.16 3.95 3.61
C TYR A 155 -2.66 3.62 5.02
N GLY A 156 -2.32 2.36 5.27
CA GLY A 156 -1.89 1.87 6.56
C GLY A 156 -3.01 1.30 7.44
N MET A 157 -4.25 1.36 6.99
CA MET A 157 -5.41 0.81 7.71
C MET A 157 -5.39 -0.72 7.66
N PRO A 158 -5.43 -1.42 8.80
CA PRO A 158 -5.53 -2.87 8.81
C PRO A 158 -6.84 -3.35 8.18
N TYR A 159 -6.77 -4.38 7.35
CA TYR A 159 -7.95 -5.10 6.86
C TYR A 159 -8.48 -6.11 7.91
N LYS A 160 -9.68 -6.63 7.74
CA LYS A 160 -10.30 -7.64 8.63
C LYS A 160 -9.59 -9.00 8.47
N ALA A 161 -8.34 -9.07 8.97
CA ALA A 161 -7.40 -10.15 8.67
C ALA A 161 -7.90 -11.53 9.09
N ASP A 162 -8.57 -11.66 10.22
CA ASP A 162 -9.14 -12.93 10.68
C ASP A 162 -10.20 -13.47 9.72
N ARG A 163 -11.09 -12.61 9.21
CA ARG A 163 -12.12 -12.99 8.23
C ARG A 163 -11.51 -13.41 6.90
N ILE A 164 -10.53 -12.64 6.41
CA ILE A 164 -9.83 -12.98 5.15
C ILE A 164 -9.09 -14.32 5.29
N MET A 165 -8.39 -14.54 6.41
CA MET A 165 -7.66 -15.78 6.65
C MET A 165 -8.60 -16.98 6.85
N GLU A 166 -9.75 -16.80 7.51
CA GLU A 166 -10.79 -17.84 7.64
C GLU A 166 -11.27 -18.30 6.24
N ILE A 167 -11.63 -17.34 5.38
CA ILE A 167 -12.08 -17.62 4.01
C ILE A 167 -10.96 -18.29 3.19
N ALA A 168 -9.76 -17.73 3.22
CA ALA A 168 -8.61 -18.28 2.49
C ALA A 168 -8.31 -19.74 2.90
N ASN A 169 -8.33 -20.02 4.20
CA ASN A 169 -8.11 -21.37 4.74
C ASN A 169 -9.23 -22.33 4.35
N LYS A 170 -10.51 -21.89 4.38
CA LYS A 170 -11.67 -22.69 3.97
C LYS A 170 -11.53 -23.22 2.53
N TYR A 171 -11.01 -22.40 1.63
CA TYR A 171 -10.82 -22.79 0.22
C TYR A 171 -9.39 -23.28 -0.09
N GLY A 172 -8.48 -23.27 0.89
CA GLY A 172 -7.08 -23.64 0.72
C GLY A 172 -6.36 -22.77 -0.30
N ILE A 173 -6.59 -21.46 -0.27
CA ILE A 173 -5.98 -20.46 -1.17
C ILE A 173 -4.90 -19.71 -0.38
N PRO A 174 -3.64 -19.63 -0.84
CA PRO A 174 -2.59 -18.87 -0.17
C PRO A 174 -2.87 -17.36 -0.24
N VAL A 175 -2.45 -16.65 0.83
CA VAL A 175 -2.55 -15.19 0.93
C VAL A 175 -1.17 -14.56 0.78
N VAL A 176 -1.03 -13.61 -0.13
CA VAL A 176 0.11 -12.68 -0.25
C VAL A 176 -0.37 -11.33 0.25
N GLU A 177 -0.02 -10.99 1.47
CA GLU A 177 -0.49 -9.79 2.16
C GLU A 177 0.30 -8.57 1.70
N ASP A 178 -0.35 -7.62 1.05
CA ASP A 178 0.31 -6.36 0.66
C ASP A 178 0.24 -5.35 1.82
N ALA A 179 1.27 -5.35 2.64
CA ALA A 179 1.49 -4.41 3.74
C ALA A 179 2.46 -3.27 3.36
N ALA A 180 2.59 -2.95 2.06
CA ALA A 180 3.47 -1.89 1.56
C ALA A 180 3.15 -0.50 2.16
N GLU A 181 1.92 -0.29 2.60
CA GLU A 181 1.45 0.92 3.28
C GLU A 181 1.22 0.67 4.79
N GLY A 182 1.12 -0.59 5.20
CA GLY A 182 0.80 -1.02 6.56
C GLY A 182 2.01 -1.35 7.44
N PHE A 183 3.23 -0.89 7.10
CA PHE A 183 4.41 -1.19 7.90
C PHE A 183 4.27 -0.68 9.34
N GLY A 184 4.29 -1.58 10.31
CA GLY A 184 4.10 -1.28 11.73
C GLY A 184 2.64 -1.22 12.19
N SER A 185 1.66 -1.21 11.29
CA SER A 185 0.24 -1.37 11.66
C SER A 185 -0.03 -2.75 12.22
N LYS A 186 -1.06 -2.86 13.10
CA LYS A 186 -1.43 -4.13 13.75
C LYS A 186 -2.93 -4.38 13.66
N TYR A 187 -3.29 -5.63 13.52
CA TYR A 187 -4.67 -6.12 13.70
C TYR A 187 -4.72 -7.08 14.87
N LYS A 188 -5.52 -6.77 15.90
CA LYS A 188 -5.60 -7.55 17.16
C LYS A 188 -4.21 -7.87 17.73
N GLY A 189 -3.32 -6.86 17.72
CA GLY A 189 -1.95 -6.95 18.25
C GLY A 189 -0.92 -7.64 17.34
N GLN A 190 -1.32 -8.27 16.24
CA GLN A 190 -0.39 -8.89 15.28
C GLN A 190 -0.01 -7.88 14.17
N VAL A 191 1.28 -7.76 13.87
CA VAL A 191 1.81 -6.87 12.83
C VAL A 191 1.35 -7.31 11.45
N LEU A 192 0.90 -6.37 10.61
CA LEU A 192 0.55 -6.63 9.22
C LEU A 192 1.76 -7.11 8.42
N GLY A 193 1.52 -7.96 7.41
CA GLY A 193 2.56 -8.68 6.68
C GLY A 193 2.91 -10.03 7.30
N THR A 194 2.32 -10.40 8.46
CA THR A 194 2.61 -11.66 9.15
C THR A 194 1.44 -12.66 9.17
N PHE A 195 0.27 -12.29 8.69
CA PHE A 195 -0.93 -13.15 8.63
C PHE A 195 -0.88 -14.17 7.50
N GLY A 196 -0.54 -13.71 6.29
CA GLY A 196 -0.53 -14.53 5.08
C GLY A 196 0.65 -15.51 4.98
N LYS A 197 0.66 -16.28 3.90
CA LYS A 197 1.83 -17.09 3.54
C LYS A 197 3.05 -16.21 3.29
N TYR A 198 2.84 -15.09 2.59
CA TYR A 198 3.84 -14.07 2.33
C TYR A 198 3.31 -12.70 2.77
N GLY A 199 4.22 -11.83 3.20
CA GLY A 199 3.94 -10.43 3.51
C GLY A 199 4.87 -9.50 2.75
N VAL A 200 4.29 -8.53 2.06
CA VAL A 200 5.01 -7.55 1.24
C VAL A 200 5.24 -6.27 2.02
N LEU A 201 6.47 -5.78 2.03
CA LEU A 201 6.84 -4.49 2.58
C LEU A 201 7.42 -3.61 1.48
N SER A 202 7.25 -2.30 1.59
CA SER A 202 7.80 -1.32 0.66
C SER A 202 8.56 -0.23 1.39
N PHE A 203 9.71 0.13 0.84
CA PHE A 203 10.60 1.19 1.35
C PHE A 203 10.91 2.20 0.24
N ASN A 204 9.91 2.48 -0.62
CA ASN A 204 9.99 3.57 -1.57
C ASN A 204 10.13 4.93 -0.83
N GLY A 205 10.61 5.98 -1.50
CA GLY A 205 10.93 7.27 -0.91
C GLY A 205 9.81 7.96 -0.11
N ASN A 206 8.56 7.55 -0.32
CA ASN A 206 7.39 8.11 0.35
C ASN A 206 6.71 7.15 1.35
N LYS A 207 7.33 6.02 1.68
CA LYS A 207 6.76 5.06 2.64
C LYS A 207 7.13 5.42 4.09
N MET A 208 6.63 4.69 5.06
CA MET A 208 6.84 4.91 6.50
C MET A 208 8.33 5.02 6.86
N ILE A 209 9.15 4.19 6.23
CA ILE A 209 10.61 4.29 6.17
C ILE A 209 11.07 4.14 4.73
N THR A 210 12.27 4.62 4.40
CA THR A 210 12.81 4.54 3.05
C THR A 210 14.15 3.80 2.98
N THR A 211 14.40 3.20 1.81
CA THR A 211 15.74 2.80 1.38
C THR A 211 16.12 3.52 0.07
N SER A 212 15.56 4.71 -0.19
CA SER A 212 15.53 5.40 -1.49
C SER A 212 14.59 4.71 -2.48
N GLY A 213 14.77 3.46 -2.74
CA GLY A 213 13.89 2.50 -3.37
C GLY A 213 14.19 1.12 -2.84
N GLY A 214 13.15 0.36 -2.51
CA GLY A 214 13.30 -0.98 -1.95
C GLY A 214 11.97 -1.57 -1.50
N GLY A 215 12.05 -2.80 -1.06
CA GLY A 215 10.98 -3.56 -0.45
C GLY A 215 11.52 -4.80 0.25
N ALA A 216 10.63 -5.60 0.79
CA ALA A 216 11.00 -6.90 1.34
C ALA A 216 9.82 -7.86 1.26
N LEU A 217 10.12 -9.15 1.31
CA LEU A 217 9.13 -10.21 1.39
C LEU A 217 9.35 -10.98 2.69
N ILE A 218 8.33 -11.00 3.54
CA ILE A 218 8.23 -11.90 4.70
C ILE A 218 7.79 -13.25 4.17
N THR A 219 8.55 -14.31 4.46
CA THR A 219 8.32 -15.67 3.96
C THR A 219 7.72 -16.55 5.03
N ALA A 220 7.12 -17.67 4.63
CA ALA A 220 6.44 -18.58 5.54
C ALA A 220 7.41 -19.37 6.47
N ASN A 221 8.61 -19.70 5.96
CA ASN A 221 9.62 -20.52 6.63
C ASN A 221 10.98 -20.43 5.92
N ASP A 222 11.99 -21.14 6.44
CA ASP A 222 13.34 -21.18 5.87
C ASP A 222 13.42 -21.74 4.45
N ASP A 223 12.59 -22.72 4.07
CA ASP A 223 12.61 -23.30 2.74
C ASP A 223 12.04 -22.30 1.71
N GLU A 224 10.95 -21.64 2.04
CA GLU A 224 10.38 -20.54 1.25
C GLU A 224 11.36 -19.37 1.16
N TRP A 225 12.06 -19.03 2.24
CA TRP A 225 13.09 -18.00 2.26
C TRP A 225 14.23 -18.33 1.26
N ARG A 226 14.72 -19.58 1.27
CA ARG A 226 15.76 -20.03 0.33
C ARG A 226 15.28 -19.93 -1.11
N GLU A 227 14.06 -20.38 -1.38
CA GLU A 227 13.48 -20.34 -2.73
C GLU A 227 13.33 -18.90 -3.23
N ILE A 228 12.81 -17.97 -2.40
CA ILE A 228 12.72 -16.55 -2.74
C ILE A 228 14.12 -15.94 -2.96
N MET A 229 15.09 -16.30 -2.14
CA MET A 229 16.49 -15.85 -2.31
C MET A 229 17.07 -16.32 -3.64
N MET A 230 16.83 -17.58 -4.04
CA MET A 230 17.25 -18.10 -5.33
C MET A 230 16.62 -17.31 -6.48
N TYR A 231 15.31 -17.08 -6.44
CA TYR A 231 14.62 -16.24 -7.45
C TYR A 231 15.16 -14.81 -7.50
N ALA A 232 15.43 -14.19 -6.35
CA ALA A 232 15.92 -12.81 -6.28
C ALA A 232 17.38 -12.66 -6.78
N THR A 233 18.12 -13.75 -6.88
CA THR A 233 19.54 -13.80 -7.32
C THR A 233 19.73 -14.63 -8.59
N GLN A 234 18.86 -14.43 -9.57
CA GLN A 234 18.83 -15.07 -10.90
C GLN A 234 18.69 -16.60 -10.88
N TYR A 235 18.31 -17.20 -9.78
CA TYR A 235 18.27 -18.67 -9.57
C TYR A 235 19.62 -19.35 -9.89
N ARG A 236 20.71 -18.71 -9.46
CA ARG A 236 22.08 -19.17 -9.72
C ARG A 236 22.49 -20.23 -8.71
N GLU A 237 22.89 -21.38 -9.21
CA GLU A 237 23.41 -22.48 -8.41
C GLU A 237 24.85 -22.27 -7.96
N SER A 238 25.26 -23.02 -6.94
CA SER A 238 26.57 -22.89 -6.28
C SER A 238 27.70 -23.66 -7.02
N TYR A 239 27.67 -23.70 -8.36
CA TYR A 239 28.79 -24.27 -9.14
C TYR A 239 29.87 -23.23 -9.40
N PRO A 240 31.13 -23.65 -9.67
CA PRO A 240 32.21 -22.73 -10.06
C PRO A 240 31.91 -21.99 -11.39
N TYR A 241 31.08 -22.55 -12.23
CA TYR A 241 30.49 -21.95 -13.42
C TYR A 241 29.02 -21.60 -13.17
N TYR A 242 28.50 -20.63 -13.88
CA TYR A 242 27.10 -20.19 -13.70
C TYR A 242 26.16 -21.21 -14.38
N GLN A 243 25.35 -21.87 -13.53
CA GLN A 243 24.28 -22.75 -13.94
C GLN A 243 22.96 -22.28 -13.34
N HIS A 244 21.87 -22.44 -14.10
CA HIS A 244 20.53 -21.99 -13.71
C HIS A 244 19.52 -23.06 -14.09
N GLU A 245 18.81 -23.65 -13.14
CA GLU A 245 17.73 -24.61 -13.39
C GLU A 245 16.37 -23.93 -13.61
N LYS A 246 16.20 -22.72 -13.08
CA LYS A 246 14.99 -21.92 -13.25
C LYS A 246 15.32 -20.51 -13.71
N ILE A 247 14.32 -19.84 -14.27
CA ILE A 247 14.43 -18.42 -14.61
C ILE A 247 14.24 -17.62 -13.32
N GLY A 248 15.29 -16.91 -12.90
CA GLY A 248 15.27 -16.03 -11.77
C GLY A 248 15.37 -14.55 -12.17
N TYR A 249 15.41 -13.68 -11.18
CA TYR A 249 15.35 -12.23 -11.34
C TYR A 249 16.53 -11.56 -10.64
N ASN A 250 16.87 -10.36 -11.03
CA ASN A 250 17.82 -9.51 -10.31
C ASN A 250 17.06 -8.55 -9.40
N TYR A 251 16.51 -9.09 -8.31
CA TYR A 251 15.63 -8.34 -7.40
C TYR A 251 16.21 -8.14 -5.99
N ARG A 252 17.47 -8.52 -5.79
CA ARG A 252 18.12 -8.33 -4.48
C ARG A 252 18.36 -6.85 -4.17
N MET A 253 18.15 -6.44 -2.93
CA MET A 253 18.41 -5.06 -2.48
C MET A 253 19.91 -4.75 -2.51
N SER A 254 20.28 -3.53 -2.90
CA SER A 254 21.65 -3.01 -2.80
C SER A 254 22.06 -2.85 -1.32
N ASN A 255 23.32 -3.18 -1.00
CA ASN A 255 23.87 -2.99 0.34
C ASN A 255 23.92 -1.50 0.77
N VAL A 256 24.03 -0.59 -0.18
CA VAL A 256 23.96 0.86 0.07
C VAL A 256 22.53 1.25 0.47
N CYS A 257 21.53 0.80 -0.29
CA CYS A 257 20.11 1.04 0.05
C CYS A 257 19.71 0.40 1.39
N ALA A 258 20.21 -0.81 1.66
CA ALA A 258 19.99 -1.47 2.93
C ALA A 258 20.62 -0.72 4.12
N GLY A 259 21.74 -0.05 3.89
CA GLY A 259 22.36 0.84 4.89
C GLY A 259 21.45 2.01 5.27
N ILE A 260 20.78 2.63 4.28
CA ILE A 260 19.75 3.63 4.55
C ILE A 260 18.63 3.02 5.39
N GLY A 261 18.10 1.85 5.00
CA GLY A 261 17.03 1.15 5.72
C GLY A 261 17.37 0.84 7.18
N ARG A 262 18.60 0.42 7.46
CA ARG A 262 19.08 0.18 8.83
C ARG A 262 19.07 1.46 9.68
N GLY A 263 19.52 2.59 9.09
CA GLY A 263 19.42 3.89 9.75
C GLY A 263 17.96 4.25 10.05
N GLN A 264 17.07 4.09 9.08
CA GLN A 264 15.64 4.34 9.23
C GLN A 264 14.96 3.46 10.29
N MET A 265 15.42 2.21 10.48
CA MET A 265 14.91 1.35 11.55
C MET A 265 15.19 1.89 12.95
N THR A 266 16.18 2.75 13.13
CA THR A 266 16.47 3.38 14.43
C THR A 266 15.41 4.40 14.85
N VAL A 267 14.68 4.97 13.90
CA VAL A 267 13.65 6.01 14.11
C VAL A 267 12.23 5.57 13.74
N VAL A 268 12.02 4.31 13.39
CA VAL A 268 10.72 3.80 12.91
C VAL A 268 9.58 4.02 13.91
N ASN A 269 9.84 3.84 15.21
CA ASN A 269 8.83 4.04 16.25
C ASN A 269 8.45 5.51 16.40
N ASP A 270 9.40 6.43 16.24
CA ASP A 270 9.15 7.87 16.26
C ASP A 270 8.31 8.29 15.06
N HIS A 271 8.60 7.74 13.87
CA HIS A 271 7.78 7.97 12.68
C HIS A 271 6.34 7.47 12.88
N LEU A 272 6.15 6.25 13.40
CA LEU A 272 4.82 5.71 13.71
C LEU A 272 4.06 6.57 14.70
N ALA A 273 4.72 7.04 15.76
CA ALA A 273 4.11 7.92 16.76
C ALA A 273 3.73 9.26 16.14
N HIS A 274 4.60 9.82 15.28
CA HIS A 274 4.34 11.08 14.58
C HIS A 274 3.12 10.99 13.65
N HIS A 275 3.02 9.97 12.82
CA HIS A 275 1.86 9.78 11.94
C HIS A 275 0.55 9.66 12.71
N LYS A 276 0.53 8.93 13.83
CA LYS A 276 -0.63 8.84 14.73
C LYS A 276 -0.98 10.19 15.37
N HIS A 277 0.03 10.98 15.73
CA HIS A 277 -0.16 12.34 16.26
C HIS A 277 -0.80 13.25 15.20
N VAL A 278 -0.26 13.26 13.98
CA VAL A 278 -0.80 14.09 12.88
C VAL A 278 -2.23 13.68 12.54
N GLN A 279 -2.54 12.39 12.50
CA GLN A 279 -3.91 11.88 12.30
C GLN A 279 -4.86 12.43 13.37
N LYS A 280 -4.47 12.34 14.64
CA LYS A 280 -5.27 12.87 15.76
C LYS A 280 -5.51 14.37 15.64
N MET A 281 -4.51 15.14 15.23
CA MET A 281 -4.66 16.56 14.99
C MET A 281 -5.70 16.87 13.90
N TYR A 282 -5.69 16.12 12.77
CA TYR A 282 -6.72 16.28 11.74
C TYR A 282 -8.10 15.91 12.28
N GLU A 283 -8.24 14.83 13.05
CA GLU A 283 -9.51 14.43 13.67
C GLU A 283 -10.06 15.54 14.58
N GLU A 284 -9.21 16.16 15.40
CA GLU A 284 -9.61 17.24 16.31
C GLU A 284 -9.93 18.54 15.57
N LEU A 285 -9.09 18.94 14.62
CA LEU A 285 -9.20 20.25 13.96
C LEU A 285 -10.27 20.31 12.86
N LEU A 286 -10.64 19.16 12.28
CA LEU A 286 -11.68 19.05 11.25
C LEU A 286 -13.03 18.58 11.80
N ALA A 287 -13.13 18.23 13.09
CA ALA A 287 -14.35 17.69 13.71
C ALA A 287 -15.59 18.56 13.50
N ASP A 288 -15.42 19.90 13.52
CA ASP A 288 -16.50 20.88 13.39
C ASP A 288 -16.67 21.43 11.96
N VAL A 289 -16.00 20.82 10.96
CA VAL A 289 -16.12 21.26 9.56
C VAL A 289 -17.23 20.48 8.86
N PRO A 290 -18.37 21.12 8.56
CA PRO A 290 -19.51 20.42 7.96
C PRO A 290 -19.14 19.78 6.62
N GLY A 291 -19.51 18.52 6.44
CA GLY A 291 -19.29 17.76 5.20
C GLY A 291 -17.83 17.39 4.91
N VAL A 292 -16.93 17.53 5.90
CA VAL A 292 -15.56 17.02 5.81
C VAL A 292 -15.35 15.99 6.90
N HIS A 293 -14.97 14.78 6.52
CA HIS A 293 -14.83 13.67 7.46
C HIS A 293 -13.44 13.07 7.36
N VAL A 294 -12.77 12.93 8.51
CA VAL A 294 -11.47 12.26 8.58
C VAL A 294 -11.71 10.75 8.67
N HIS A 295 -11.08 9.99 7.79
CA HIS A 295 -11.15 8.53 7.85
C HIS A 295 -10.29 8.01 9.00
N SER A 296 -10.92 7.41 9.98
CA SER A 296 -10.29 6.88 11.20
C SER A 296 -10.53 5.39 11.30
N GLN A 297 -9.64 4.70 12.05
CA GLN A 297 -9.85 3.28 12.32
C GLN A 297 -11.15 3.04 13.09
N PRO A 298 -11.85 1.91 12.82
CA PRO A 298 -13.07 1.57 13.55
C PRO A 298 -12.84 1.50 15.05
N ASN A 299 -13.65 2.24 15.83
CA ASN A 299 -13.57 2.25 17.29
C ASN A 299 -14.31 1.05 17.87
N LEU A 300 -13.65 -0.08 17.99
CA LEU A 300 -14.17 -1.31 18.56
C LEU A 300 -13.64 -1.54 19.97
N THR A 301 -14.43 -2.26 20.79
CA THR A 301 -13.96 -2.70 22.11
C THR A 301 -12.64 -3.47 21.98
N PRO A 302 -11.60 -3.10 22.74
CA PRO A 302 -10.33 -3.80 22.74
C PRO A 302 -10.51 -5.30 23.05
N VAL A 303 -9.70 -6.12 22.41
CA VAL A 303 -9.72 -7.57 22.62
C VAL A 303 -8.61 -7.98 23.60
N PRO A 304 -8.72 -9.15 24.28
CA PRO A 304 -7.62 -9.65 25.09
C PRO A 304 -6.30 -9.67 24.34
N SER A 305 -5.23 -9.23 24.99
CA SER A 305 -3.90 -9.30 24.41
C SER A 305 -3.55 -10.74 24.07
N PRO A 306 -2.97 -10.99 22.90
CA PRO A 306 -2.47 -12.31 22.56
C PRO A 306 -1.39 -12.85 23.52
N THR A 307 -0.72 -11.97 24.27
CA THR A 307 0.23 -12.38 25.33
C THR A 307 -0.44 -12.84 26.62
N GLY A 308 -1.76 -12.70 26.74
CA GLY A 308 -2.52 -12.99 27.94
C GLY A 308 -2.49 -11.88 28.99
N GLU A 309 -1.77 -10.79 28.76
CA GLU A 309 -1.69 -9.64 29.68
C GLU A 309 -2.38 -8.41 29.07
N GLY A 310 -3.47 -7.97 29.73
CA GLY A 310 -4.20 -6.76 29.32
C GLY A 310 -5.03 -6.93 28.04
N SER A 311 -5.31 -5.82 27.36
CA SER A 311 -6.08 -5.77 26.12
C SER A 311 -5.36 -4.93 25.06
N VAL A 312 -5.62 -5.24 23.78
CA VAL A 312 -5.07 -4.51 22.63
C VAL A 312 -6.22 -3.99 21.74
N PRO A 313 -6.05 -2.88 21.04
CA PRO A 313 -7.03 -2.42 20.06
C PRO A 313 -7.19 -3.44 18.96
N VAL A 314 -8.40 -3.52 18.38
CA VAL A 314 -8.66 -4.39 17.22
C VAL A 314 -7.89 -3.89 16.01
N TYR A 315 -7.94 -2.59 15.76
CA TYR A 315 -7.17 -1.90 14.71
C TYR A 315 -6.15 -0.97 15.34
N ASP A 316 -4.93 -0.99 14.86
CA ASP A 316 -3.85 -0.08 15.22
C ASP A 316 -3.13 0.35 13.93
N SER A 317 -3.71 1.35 13.27
CA SER A 317 -3.21 1.89 12.02
C SER A 317 -1.94 2.71 12.24
N ASN A 318 -1.02 2.63 11.31
CA ASN A 318 0.14 3.53 11.25
C ASN A 318 -0.22 4.91 10.63
N TYR A 319 -1.40 5.02 9.98
CA TYR A 319 -1.83 6.22 9.25
C TYR A 319 -0.75 6.77 8.31
N TRP A 320 -0.20 5.89 7.47
CA TRP A 320 0.81 6.29 6.47
C TRP A 320 0.41 7.55 5.70
N LEU A 321 -0.86 7.66 5.31
CA LEU A 321 -1.48 8.92 4.87
C LEU A 321 -2.74 9.17 5.66
N CYS A 322 -2.95 10.42 6.06
CA CYS A 322 -4.23 10.87 6.57
C CYS A 322 -5.19 11.08 5.39
N THR A 323 -6.38 10.52 5.47
CA THR A 323 -7.38 10.63 4.42
C THR A 323 -8.64 11.31 4.93
N ILE A 324 -9.25 12.13 4.07
CA ILE A 324 -10.54 12.78 4.33
C ILE A 324 -11.50 12.48 3.20
N THR A 325 -12.79 12.61 3.48
CA THR A 325 -13.83 12.73 2.47
C THR A 325 -14.49 14.09 2.54
N ILE A 326 -14.94 14.60 1.39
CA ILE A 326 -15.66 15.87 1.25
C ILE A 326 -17.01 15.50 0.62
N ASP A 327 -18.10 15.74 1.35
CA ASP A 327 -19.45 15.42 0.86
C ASP A 327 -19.76 16.12 -0.46
N GLU A 328 -20.60 15.51 -1.28
CA GLU A 328 -20.89 15.99 -2.65
C GLU A 328 -21.57 17.36 -2.68
N ASP A 329 -22.30 17.72 -1.65
CA ASP A 329 -23.02 19.00 -1.49
C ASP A 329 -22.14 20.13 -0.93
N VAL A 330 -20.95 19.83 -0.43
CA VAL A 330 -19.99 20.84 0.02
C VAL A 330 -19.51 21.66 -1.16
N LYS A 331 -19.69 22.97 -1.06
CA LYS A 331 -19.21 23.90 -2.08
C LYS A 331 -17.78 24.34 -1.80
N VAL A 332 -16.92 24.23 -2.80
CA VAL A 332 -15.52 24.64 -2.72
C VAL A 332 -15.24 25.74 -3.74
N ARG A 333 -14.51 26.75 -3.32
CA ARG A 333 -14.15 27.91 -4.16
C ARG A 333 -13.42 27.47 -5.43
N GLY A 334 -13.93 27.87 -6.60
CA GLY A 334 -13.36 27.54 -7.90
C GLY A 334 -13.75 26.17 -8.46
N GLN A 335 -14.74 25.50 -7.85
CA GLN A 335 -15.17 24.18 -8.36
C GLN A 335 -15.80 24.24 -9.76
N GLU A 336 -16.33 25.40 -10.13
CA GLU A 336 -16.85 25.66 -11.49
C GLU A 336 -15.76 25.60 -12.57
N ASP A 337 -14.49 25.71 -12.19
CA ASP A 337 -13.33 25.62 -13.07
C ASP A 337 -12.56 24.28 -12.93
N ALA A 338 -13.07 23.36 -12.13
CA ALA A 338 -12.47 22.04 -11.96
C ALA A 338 -12.25 21.35 -13.32
N TYR A 339 -11.10 20.72 -13.49
CA TYR A 339 -10.68 20.02 -14.70
C TYR A 339 -10.54 20.87 -15.99
N LYS A 340 -10.95 22.16 -16.03
CA LYS A 340 -10.80 23.01 -17.22
C LYS A 340 -9.34 23.33 -17.57
N THR A 341 -8.45 23.25 -16.59
CA THR A 341 -7.02 23.58 -16.72
C THR A 341 -6.12 22.38 -16.98
N ILE A 342 -6.66 21.17 -17.10
CA ILE A 342 -5.86 20.00 -17.47
C ILE A 342 -5.38 20.15 -18.90
N VAL A 343 -4.11 20.55 -19.04
CA VAL A 343 -3.46 20.67 -20.35
C VAL A 343 -3.07 19.27 -20.82
N LYS A 344 -3.71 18.78 -21.87
CA LYS A 344 -3.31 17.54 -22.53
C LYS A 344 -1.85 17.63 -22.96
N GLY A 345 -1.04 16.67 -22.57
CA GLY A 345 0.35 16.53 -23.03
C GLY A 345 1.44 17.09 -22.11
N ALA A 346 1.12 17.80 -21.03
CA ALA A 346 2.14 18.29 -20.11
C ALA A 346 1.72 18.07 -18.66
N VAL A 347 2.37 17.19 -17.95
CA VAL A 347 2.20 17.05 -16.50
C VAL A 347 3.56 17.05 -15.84
N GLY A 348 3.77 17.99 -14.92
CA GLY A 348 4.88 17.95 -13.99
C GLY A 348 4.56 16.98 -12.87
N GLY A 349 5.35 15.93 -12.72
CA GLY A 349 5.42 15.14 -11.52
C GLY A 349 6.84 15.23 -10.96
N ALA A 350 7.09 14.72 -9.76
CA ALA A 350 8.41 14.68 -9.15
C ALA A 350 9.49 13.98 -10.03
N ALA A 351 9.06 13.26 -11.06
CA ALA A 351 9.91 12.51 -12.00
C ALA A 351 10.00 13.13 -13.41
N GLY A 352 9.46 14.34 -13.67
CA GLY A 352 9.49 14.97 -14.99
C GLY A 352 8.22 14.79 -15.83
N VAL A 353 8.32 14.89 -17.13
CA VAL A 353 7.16 14.94 -18.05
C VAL A 353 6.35 13.64 -18.01
N ILE A 354 5.09 13.74 -17.63
CA ILE A 354 4.13 12.64 -17.71
C ILE A 354 3.17 12.94 -18.86
N HIS A 355 2.99 11.99 -19.74
CA HIS A 355 2.07 12.11 -20.86
C HIS A 355 0.62 11.89 -20.40
N VAL A 356 -0.26 12.83 -20.66
CA VAL A 356 -1.70 12.63 -20.53
C VAL A 356 -2.21 11.99 -21.82
N ALA A 357 -2.70 10.74 -21.72
CA ALA A 357 -3.23 10.04 -22.88
C ALA A 357 -4.48 10.74 -23.44
N ASP A 358 -4.59 10.83 -24.75
CA ASP A 358 -5.79 11.36 -25.44
C ASP A 358 -7.05 10.53 -25.13
N SER A 359 -6.86 9.28 -24.72
CA SER A 359 -7.90 8.36 -24.31
C SER A 359 -8.25 8.45 -22.81
N ALA A 360 -7.92 9.56 -22.13
CA ALA A 360 -8.29 9.74 -20.74
C ALA A 360 -9.79 9.52 -20.58
N THR A 361 -10.15 8.38 -19.99
CA THR A 361 -11.53 8.09 -19.65
C THR A 361 -11.87 8.89 -18.41
N THR A 362 -12.77 9.84 -18.58
CA THR A 362 -13.31 10.67 -17.48
C THR A 362 -14.50 10.02 -16.80
N ASP A 363 -14.76 8.74 -17.11
CA ASP A 363 -15.92 7.99 -16.62
C ASP A 363 -15.89 7.78 -15.09
N CYS A 364 -14.72 7.93 -14.48
CA CYS A 364 -14.56 7.87 -13.03
C CYS A 364 -13.40 8.79 -12.63
N GLN A 365 -13.74 9.94 -12.07
CA GLN A 365 -12.82 10.95 -11.55
C GLN A 365 -13.36 11.48 -10.21
N PRO A 366 -12.53 12.13 -9.38
CA PRO A 366 -13.00 12.82 -8.19
C PRO A 366 -14.02 13.91 -8.55
N ASN A 367 -14.94 14.21 -7.64
CA ASN A 367 -15.92 15.27 -7.82
C ASN A 367 -15.25 16.64 -7.97
N ASP A 368 -15.93 17.59 -8.60
CA ASP A 368 -15.41 18.93 -8.88
C ASP A 368 -14.96 19.68 -7.61
N ASN A 369 -15.67 19.49 -6.49
CA ASN A 369 -15.30 20.08 -5.19
C ASN A 369 -13.99 19.48 -4.63
N VAL A 370 -13.74 18.19 -4.79
CA VAL A 370 -12.48 17.54 -4.38
C VAL A 370 -11.32 18.05 -5.23
N GLU A 371 -11.49 18.16 -6.56
CA GLU A 371 -10.45 18.68 -7.44
C GLU A 371 -10.19 20.17 -7.16
N ALA A 372 -11.23 20.97 -6.93
CA ALA A 372 -11.08 22.37 -6.54
C ALA A 372 -10.30 22.53 -5.23
N MET A 373 -10.61 21.71 -4.22
CA MET A 373 -9.86 21.70 -2.94
C MET A 373 -8.40 21.33 -3.18
N ARG A 374 -8.12 20.30 -3.98
CA ARG A 374 -6.75 19.91 -4.33
C ARG A 374 -5.99 21.07 -4.97
N VAL A 375 -6.63 21.78 -5.92
CA VAL A 375 -6.02 22.94 -6.60
C VAL A 375 -5.80 24.10 -5.64
N ALA A 376 -6.74 24.35 -4.72
CA ALA A 376 -6.60 25.39 -3.71
C ALA A 376 -5.42 25.11 -2.76
N LEU A 377 -5.29 23.88 -2.29
CA LEU A 377 -4.18 23.44 -1.44
C LEU A 377 -2.84 23.53 -2.19
N ASP A 378 -2.79 23.15 -3.47
CA ASP A 378 -1.59 23.25 -4.30
C ASP A 378 -1.12 24.71 -4.45
N LYS A 379 -2.05 25.65 -4.65
CA LYS A 379 -1.76 27.10 -4.66
C LYS A 379 -1.22 27.63 -3.34
N ALA A 380 -1.56 26.95 -2.22
CA ALA A 380 -1.04 27.26 -0.89
C ALA A 380 0.28 26.53 -0.57
N ASN A 381 0.94 25.92 -1.57
CA ASN A 381 2.13 25.08 -1.41
C ASN A 381 1.90 23.80 -0.54
N ILE A 382 0.71 23.26 -0.56
CA ILE A 382 0.34 22.02 0.13
C ILE A 382 0.09 20.94 -0.93
N GLU A 383 0.82 19.83 -0.87
CA GLU A 383 0.55 18.67 -1.72
C GLU A 383 -0.61 17.86 -1.14
N ALA A 384 -1.71 17.79 -1.88
CA ALA A 384 -2.82 16.88 -1.61
C ALA A 384 -3.14 16.09 -2.87
N ARG A 385 -3.67 14.89 -2.72
CA ARG A 385 -4.03 14.04 -3.86
C ARG A 385 -5.37 13.35 -3.61
N PRO A 386 -6.20 13.14 -4.65
CA PRO A 386 -7.31 12.22 -4.53
C PRO A 386 -6.83 10.86 -4.04
N VAL A 387 -7.68 10.13 -3.35
CA VAL A 387 -7.41 8.72 -3.00
C VAL A 387 -7.23 7.88 -4.28
N TRP A 388 -6.71 6.65 -4.16
CA TRP A 388 -6.41 5.83 -5.33
C TRP A 388 -7.66 5.59 -6.18
N LYS A 389 -7.51 5.73 -7.50
CA LYS A 389 -8.55 5.27 -8.44
C LYS A 389 -8.61 3.75 -8.40
N PRO A 390 -9.79 3.13 -8.10
CA PRO A 390 -9.91 1.68 -8.03
C PRO A 390 -9.43 0.97 -9.29
N MET A 391 -8.80 -0.19 -9.14
CA MET A 391 -8.18 -0.94 -10.24
C MET A 391 -9.22 -1.34 -11.31
N HIS A 392 -10.44 -1.68 -10.92
CA HIS A 392 -11.51 -1.99 -11.87
C HIS A 392 -11.97 -0.78 -12.71
N LYS A 393 -11.57 0.43 -12.36
CA LYS A 393 -11.78 1.68 -13.14
C LYS A 393 -10.55 2.13 -13.91
N GLN A 394 -9.43 1.45 -13.78
CA GLN A 394 -8.22 1.78 -14.52
C GLN A 394 -8.35 1.36 -15.99
N PRO A 395 -7.99 2.23 -16.96
CA PRO A 395 -8.15 1.92 -18.39
C PRO A 395 -7.51 0.61 -18.83
N VAL A 396 -6.39 0.23 -18.21
CA VAL A 396 -5.67 -1.03 -18.51
C VAL A 396 -6.53 -2.27 -18.22
N TYR A 397 -7.43 -2.19 -17.24
CA TYR A 397 -8.33 -3.29 -16.85
C TYR A 397 -9.74 -3.16 -17.45
N LEU A 398 -9.99 -2.12 -18.27
CA LEU A 398 -11.26 -1.89 -18.98
C LEU A 398 -11.19 -2.23 -20.46
N ARG A 399 -10.05 -2.70 -20.96
CA ARG A 399 -9.87 -3.06 -22.37
C ARG A 399 -10.89 -4.15 -22.76
N GLY A 400 -11.44 -4.02 -23.96
CA GLY A 400 -12.46 -4.95 -24.49
C GLY A 400 -13.90 -4.68 -24.05
N LYS A 401 -14.16 -3.79 -23.07
CA LYS A 401 -15.52 -3.41 -22.68
C LYS A 401 -16.08 -2.35 -23.62
N ARG A 402 -17.34 -2.54 -24.09
CA ARG A 402 -18.10 -1.48 -24.73
C ARG A 402 -18.45 -0.41 -23.69
N LYS A 403 -18.68 0.83 -24.15
CA LYS A 403 -18.98 1.96 -23.25
C LYS A 403 -20.23 1.70 -22.40
N GLU A 404 -21.26 1.09 -23.01
CA GLU A 404 -22.52 0.73 -22.38
C GLU A 404 -22.36 -0.33 -21.28
N GLU A 405 -21.36 -1.23 -21.41
CA GLU A 405 -21.07 -2.26 -20.42
C GLU A 405 -20.28 -1.72 -19.22
N ARG A 406 -19.69 -0.52 -19.34
CA ARG A 406 -18.96 0.16 -18.26
C ARG A 406 -19.88 0.91 -17.30
N GLU A 407 -21.12 1.18 -17.74
CA GLU A 407 -22.14 1.95 -17.01
C GLU A 407 -23.23 1.04 -16.41
N ALA A 408 -23.23 -0.26 -16.74
CA ALA A 408 -24.24 -1.19 -16.27
C ALA A 408 -23.93 -1.72 -14.87
N ASP A 409 -24.99 -1.96 -14.16
CA ASP A 409 -25.16 -2.29 -12.76
C ASP A 409 -24.11 -3.22 -12.14
N TYR A 410 -23.84 -2.94 -10.86
CA TYR A 410 -22.82 -3.51 -9.98
C TYR A 410 -23.03 -5.01 -9.76
N SER A 411 -22.34 -5.87 -10.48
CA SER A 411 -22.30 -7.28 -10.15
C SER A 411 -20.97 -7.91 -10.56
N VAL A 412 -20.90 -8.59 -11.66
CA VAL A 412 -19.67 -9.20 -12.16
C VAL A 412 -19.34 -8.58 -13.49
N VAL A 413 -18.21 -7.88 -13.52
CA VAL A 413 -17.76 -7.21 -14.73
C VAL A 413 -16.53 -7.93 -15.27
N THR A 414 -16.64 -8.49 -16.48
CA THR A 414 -15.53 -9.16 -17.14
C THR A 414 -14.97 -8.31 -18.26
N SER A 415 -13.65 -8.34 -18.43
CA SER A 415 -12.94 -7.79 -19.58
C SER A 415 -11.92 -8.79 -20.08
N GLU A 416 -11.25 -8.52 -21.20
CA GLU A 416 -10.15 -9.36 -21.70
C GLU A 416 -8.97 -9.42 -20.69
N THR A 417 -8.87 -8.45 -19.79
CA THR A 417 -7.71 -8.25 -18.91
C THR A 417 -8.00 -8.44 -17.43
N SER A 418 -9.28 -8.51 -17.00
CA SER A 418 -9.66 -8.68 -15.59
C SER A 418 -11.09 -9.15 -15.42
N VAL A 419 -11.39 -9.71 -14.24
CA VAL A 419 -12.73 -9.93 -13.72
C VAL A 419 -12.92 -9.05 -12.49
N SER A 420 -14.09 -8.46 -12.27
CA SER A 420 -14.32 -7.57 -11.14
C SER A 420 -15.63 -7.91 -10.43
N TYR A 421 -15.58 -7.93 -9.09
CA TYR A 421 -16.71 -8.05 -8.19
C TYR A 421 -16.80 -6.75 -7.41
N VAL A 422 -17.84 -5.97 -7.64
CA VAL A 422 -17.95 -4.59 -7.14
C VAL A 422 -19.28 -4.37 -6.43
N ASN A 423 -19.24 -3.60 -5.35
CA ASN A 423 -20.39 -3.11 -4.60
C ASN A 423 -20.51 -1.58 -4.64
N GLY A 424 -19.59 -0.89 -5.36
CA GLY A 424 -19.57 0.55 -5.54
C GLY A 424 -18.89 1.35 -4.43
N VAL A 425 -18.47 0.71 -3.35
CA VAL A 425 -17.87 1.40 -2.19
C VAL A 425 -16.60 2.15 -2.55
N SER A 426 -15.63 1.50 -3.19
CA SER A 426 -14.37 2.16 -3.54
C SER A 426 -14.54 3.28 -4.57
N GLU A 427 -15.49 3.16 -5.51
CA GLU A 427 -15.79 4.21 -6.46
C GLU A 427 -16.44 5.42 -5.77
N ALA A 428 -17.39 5.21 -4.86
CA ALA A 428 -17.99 6.27 -4.07
C ALA A 428 -16.93 7.02 -3.24
N ILE A 429 -16.05 6.28 -2.54
CA ILE A 429 -14.95 6.88 -1.77
C ILE A 429 -13.98 7.63 -2.68
N PHE A 430 -13.63 7.10 -3.85
CA PHE A 430 -12.74 7.75 -4.79
C PHE A 430 -13.27 9.11 -5.28
N LYS A 431 -14.58 9.23 -5.45
CA LYS A 431 -15.21 10.48 -5.90
C LYS A 431 -15.08 11.61 -4.88
N ILE A 432 -15.11 11.28 -3.59
CA ILE A 432 -15.13 12.26 -2.49
C ILE A 432 -13.85 12.29 -1.66
N GLY A 433 -12.91 11.38 -1.88
CA GLY A 433 -11.76 11.14 -1.01
C GLY A 433 -10.50 11.89 -1.41
N MET A 434 -9.75 12.34 -0.41
CA MET A 434 -8.47 13.03 -0.57
C MET A 434 -7.46 12.60 0.50
N CYS A 435 -6.18 12.48 0.11
CA CYS A 435 -5.05 12.28 0.99
C CYS A 435 -4.44 13.63 1.39
N LEU A 436 -4.15 13.79 2.67
CA LEU A 436 -3.49 14.96 3.26
C LEU A 436 -2.08 14.63 3.74
N PRO A 437 -1.19 15.63 3.84
CA PRO A 437 0.17 15.46 4.34
C PRO A 437 0.21 14.82 5.73
N ALA A 438 1.03 13.78 5.88
CA ALA A 438 1.17 13.03 7.12
C ALA A 438 2.62 12.62 7.43
N GLY A 439 3.57 12.89 6.53
CA GLY A 439 4.96 12.47 6.69
C GLY A 439 5.67 13.11 7.89
N PRO A 440 6.83 12.56 8.31
CA PRO A 440 7.56 13.03 9.50
C PRO A 440 8.02 14.49 9.47
N TYR A 441 7.97 15.15 8.31
CA TYR A 441 8.25 16.59 8.18
C TYR A 441 7.07 17.49 8.55
N VAL A 442 5.87 16.95 8.61
CA VAL A 442 4.65 17.75 8.80
C VAL A 442 4.58 18.17 10.26
N SER A 443 4.88 19.45 10.52
CA SER A 443 4.79 20.00 11.88
C SER A 443 3.33 20.26 12.29
N ASP A 444 3.10 20.46 13.60
CA ASP A 444 1.79 20.89 14.13
C ASP A 444 1.30 22.18 13.48
N ASP A 445 2.20 23.11 13.19
CA ASP A 445 1.86 24.37 12.51
C ASP A 445 1.55 24.15 11.02
N ASP A 446 2.14 23.13 10.39
CA ASP A 446 1.75 22.74 9.04
C ASP A 446 0.35 22.13 9.01
N VAL A 447 0.00 21.27 9.97
CA VAL A 447 -1.35 20.70 10.09
C VAL A 447 -2.39 21.80 10.28
N LYS A 448 -2.15 22.74 11.19
CA LYS A 448 -3.05 23.91 11.39
C LYS A 448 -3.21 24.71 10.11
N TYR A 449 -2.11 25.01 9.42
CA TYR A 449 -2.13 25.74 8.16
C TYR A 449 -2.90 25.01 7.06
N ILE A 450 -2.75 23.68 6.96
CA ILE A 450 -3.51 22.85 6.02
C ILE A 450 -5.01 22.97 6.33
N VAL A 451 -5.39 22.78 7.59
CA VAL A 451 -6.79 22.86 8.02
C VAL A 451 -7.39 24.25 7.80
N GLU A 452 -6.64 25.33 8.09
CA GLU A 452 -7.07 26.70 7.80
C GLU A 452 -7.35 26.89 6.30
N ASN A 453 -6.51 26.36 5.43
CA ASN A 453 -6.73 26.43 3.98
C ASN A 453 -7.93 25.60 3.52
N ILE A 454 -8.17 24.42 4.12
CA ILE A 454 -9.38 23.64 3.86
C ILE A 454 -10.62 24.47 4.23
N LYS A 455 -10.69 24.98 5.46
CA LYS A 455 -11.81 25.81 5.95
C LYS A 455 -12.04 27.06 5.12
N ALA A 456 -10.98 27.77 4.72
CA ALA A 456 -11.05 29.00 3.93
C ALA A 456 -11.58 28.81 2.51
N ASN A 457 -11.51 27.61 1.97
CA ASN A 457 -11.96 27.29 0.61
C ASN A 457 -13.35 26.64 0.56
N ILE A 458 -13.94 26.25 1.69
CA ILE A 458 -15.35 25.84 1.78
C ILE A 458 -16.21 27.10 1.74
N ILE A 459 -17.26 27.10 0.92
CA ILE A 459 -18.21 28.19 0.77
C ILE A 459 -19.54 27.74 1.38
N GLU A 460 -20.14 28.59 2.23
CA GLU A 460 -21.47 28.36 2.80
C GLU A 460 -22.59 28.36 1.74
#